data_d966d83d600f73d075714b8adc935b63
#
_entry.id   d966d83d600f73d075714b8adc935b63
#
_cell.length_a   1.000
_cell.length_b   1.000
_cell.length_c   1.000
_cell.angle_alpha   90.00
_cell.angle_beta   90.00
_cell.angle_gamma   90.00
#
_symmetry.space_group_name_H-M   'P 1'
#
loop_
_entity.id
_entity.type
_entity.pdbx_description
1 polymer ?
#
loop_
_entity_poly.entity_id
_entity_poly.type
_entity_poly.pdbx_seq_one_letter_code
_entity_poly.pdbx_strand_id
1 'polypeptide(L)'
;MKTGWILGISLTAALAVGSWFLLQPPAGNGPVTLFQWQDYMEPPFLAGYEKATGEKPAVTIFADEDEAFSKMRAGFKPDVMGPCYYEFPRWRDAGLLQPIDTSKLKNWNKISPVLRNLPGISAGPGKVWFVPHYWGNTSLTIRTDLAPEYAKSQSWDILFDPKYKGRVSVMDGVDDTVPFIARMAGVNAYDMTPGDWAKVQAKLRALVPQLRFVSSDDTALAQGLASGELVAAMSWRTTFAALNREHKPVAYLNPPGGVFTYVCGLVMHKGSSNEAKALALIDSSLSDEAAIYTIEHIGDEPANTGAMAKVPDAVFQNLGIQRDLETFLKSGIFQRRLKDKEKIVSAWTEIRSGMQ
;
A
#
# COMPACT_ATOMS: atom_id res chain seq x y z
N MET A 1 -66.63 32.74 -37.55
CA MET A 1 -67.27 31.49 -37.10
C MET A 1 -66.18 30.45 -37.04
N LYS A 2 -66.16 29.73 -35.94
CA LYS A 2 -65.36 28.56 -35.54
C LYS A 2 -63.95 28.85 -34.99
N THR A 3 -63.97 28.99 -33.72
CA THR A 3 -62.90 28.81 -32.68
C THR A 3 -62.33 27.39 -32.71
N GLY A 4 -61.00 27.29 -32.74
CA GLY A 4 -60.26 25.99 -32.52
C GLY A 4 -59.27 26.16 -31.35
N TRP A 5 -59.59 25.55 -30.25
CA TRP A 5 -58.72 25.43 -29.05
C TRP A 5 -57.61 24.43 -29.31
N ILE A 6 -56.38 24.86 -29.15
CA ILE A 6 -55.20 23.94 -29.10
C ILE A 6 -54.85 23.77 -27.63
N LEU A 7 -55.10 22.58 -27.11
CA LEU A 7 -54.63 22.10 -25.81
C LEU A 7 -53.13 21.83 -25.89
N GLY A 8 -52.36 22.63 -25.16
CA GLY A 8 -50.95 22.37 -24.93
C GLY A 8 -50.79 21.27 -23.87
N ILE A 9 -50.25 20.12 -24.27
CA ILE A 9 -49.84 19.07 -23.36
C ILE A 9 -48.40 19.37 -22.91
N SER A 10 -48.28 19.84 -21.67
CA SER A 10 -46.99 20.00 -21.02
C SER A 10 -46.50 18.61 -20.56
N LEU A 11 -45.50 18.07 -21.26
CA LEU A 11 -44.77 16.87 -20.83
C LEU A 11 -43.77 17.28 -19.74
N THR A 12 -44.11 17.07 -18.47
CA THR A 12 -43.17 17.12 -17.37
C THR A 12 -42.38 15.83 -17.39
N ALA A 13 -41.15 15.87 -17.88
CA ALA A 13 -40.17 14.78 -17.73
C ALA A 13 -39.74 14.72 -16.26
N ALA A 14 -40.27 13.78 -15.51
CA ALA A 14 -39.76 13.41 -14.19
C ALA A 14 -38.44 12.71 -14.38
N LEU A 15 -37.33 13.39 -14.10
CA LEU A 15 -36.00 12.78 -13.94
C LEU A 15 -36.07 11.88 -12.71
N ALA A 16 -36.24 10.57 -12.93
CA ALA A 16 -36.04 9.55 -11.92
C ALA A 16 -34.51 9.47 -11.64
N VAL A 17 -34.06 10.22 -10.64
CA VAL A 17 -32.76 9.99 -10.01
C VAL A 17 -32.89 8.64 -9.29
N GLY A 18 -32.50 7.59 -9.98
CA GLY A 18 -32.38 6.27 -9.40
C GLY A 18 -31.32 6.30 -8.31
N SER A 19 -31.75 6.41 -7.05
CA SER A 19 -30.92 6.20 -5.89
C SER A 19 -30.44 4.73 -5.92
N TRP A 20 -29.23 4.52 -6.37
CA TRP A 20 -28.52 3.26 -6.16
C TRP A 20 -28.17 3.18 -4.66
N PHE A 21 -29.18 2.90 -3.84
CA PHE A 21 -28.93 2.31 -2.54
C PHE A 21 -28.37 0.92 -2.83
N LEU A 22 -27.05 0.77 -2.75
CA LEU A 22 -26.42 -0.55 -2.59
C LEU A 22 -27.09 -1.17 -1.37
N LEU A 23 -27.94 -2.18 -1.61
CA LEU A 23 -28.54 -3.01 -0.57
C LEU A 23 -27.38 -3.62 0.23
N GLN A 24 -27.08 -3.02 1.37
CA GLN A 24 -26.20 -3.66 2.34
C GLN A 24 -26.92 -4.92 2.80
N PRO A 25 -26.28 -6.11 2.78
CA PRO A 25 -26.88 -7.29 3.33
C PRO A 25 -27.27 -7.03 4.80
N PRO A 26 -28.40 -7.58 5.26
CA PRO A 26 -28.83 -7.39 6.63
C PRO A 26 -27.73 -7.85 7.59
N ALA A 27 -27.48 -7.04 8.62
CA ALA A 27 -26.50 -7.31 9.64
C ALA A 27 -26.71 -8.72 10.24
N GLY A 28 -25.71 -9.60 10.15
CA GLY A 28 -25.62 -10.83 10.95
C GLY A 28 -25.68 -12.18 10.24
N ASN A 29 -26.20 -12.30 9.02
CA ASN A 29 -26.35 -13.61 8.35
C ASN A 29 -25.66 -13.74 6.98
N GLY A 30 -25.02 -12.71 6.46
CA GLY A 30 -24.31 -12.74 5.18
C GLY A 30 -22.82 -13.11 5.33
N PRO A 31 -22.14 -13.30 4.20
CA PRO A 31 -20.69 -13.45 4.20
C PRO A 31 -20.02 -12.17 4.73
N VAL A 32 -18.84 -12.33 5.36
CA VAL A 32 -18.01 -11.20 5.76
C VAL A 32 -17.62 -10.37 4.53
N THR A 33 -17.64 -9.07 4.67
CA THR A 33 -17.18 -8.13 3.64
C THR A 33 -15.73 -7.74 3.91
N LEU A 34 -14.85 -7.95 2.91
CA LEU A 34 -13.45 -7.59 2.91
C LEU A 34 -13.21 -6.41 1.96
N PHE A 35 -12.61 -5.35 2.46
CA PHE A 35 -12.19 -4.18 1.69
C PHE A 35 -10.67 -4.07 1.72
N GLN A 36 -9.99 -4.46 0.61
CA GLN A 36 -8.56 -4.76 0.61
C GLN A 36 -7.90 -4.38 -0.73
N TRP A 37 -6.58 -4.33 -0.72
CA TRP A 37 -5.74 -4.28 -1.92
C TRP A 37 -5.90 -5.55 -2.76
N GLN A 38 -5.81 -5.42 -4.08
CA GLN A 38 -6.10 -6.50 -5.03
C GLN A 38 -5.29 -7.77 -4.76
N ASP A 39 -3.98 -7.66 -4.55
CA ASP A 39 -3.07 -8.81 -4.46
C ASP A 39 -3.27 -9.66 -3.19
N TYR A 40 -3.96 -9.10 -2.17
CA TYR A 40 -4.19 -9.75 -0.88
C TYR A 40 -5.57 -10.38 -0.74
N MET A 41 -6.18 -10.78 -1.87
CA MET A 41 -7.48 -11.45 -1.93
C MET A 41 -7.39 -12.83 -2.59
N GLU A 42 -6.18 -13.28 -2.88
CA GLU A 42 -5.93 -14.58 -3.49
C GLU A 42 -6.32 -15.72 -2.53
N PRO A 43 -6.61 -16.93 -3.07
CA PRO A 43 -7.11 -18.06 -2.27
C PRO A 43 -6.31 -18.37 -0.99
N PRO A 44 -4.97 -18.29 -0.94
CA PRO A 44 -4.23 -18.58 0.28
C PRO A 44 -4.58 -17.68 1.47
N PHE A 45 -5.00 -16.43 1.22
CA PHE A 45 -5.45 -15.53 2.29
C PHE A 45 -6.83 -15.87 2.82
N LEU A 46 -7.68 -16.51 2.01
CA LEU A 46 -9.08 -16.75 2.28
C LEU A 46 -9.39 -18.20 2.68
N ALA A 47 -8.52 -19.15 2.36
CA ALA A 47 -8.76 -20.59 2.52
C ALA A 47 -9.13 -21.00 3.95
N GLY A 48 -8.46 -20.43 4.95
CA GLY A 48 -8.78 -20.69 6.36
C GLY A 48 -10.17 -20.20 6.75
N TYR A 49 -10.59 -19.06 6.24
CA TYR A 49 -11.92 -18.50 6.42
C TYR A 49 -12.97 -19.38 5.75
N GLU A 50 -12.80 -19.74 4.48
CA GLU A 50 -13.73 -20.59 3.73
C GLU A 50 -13.89 -21.95 4.42
N LYS A 51 -12.80 -22.54 4.92
CA LYS A 51 -12.83 -23.79 5.68
C LYS A 51 -13.58 -23.67 7.00
N ALA A 52 -13.44 -22.53 7.69
CA ALA A 52 -14.05 -22.32 8.99
C ALA A 52 -15.55 -21.99 8.92
N THR A 53 -15.99 -21.32 7.85
CA THR A 53 -17.34 -20.77 7.72
C THR A 53 -18.20 -21.48 6.68
N GLY A 54 -17.58 -22.18 5.72
CA GLY A 54 -18.27 -22.80 4.59
C GLY A 54 -18.70 -21.80 3.50
N GLU A 55 -18.25 -20.55 3.57
CA GLU A 55 -18.66 -19.49 2.64
C GLU A 55 -17.44 -18.65 2.19
N LYS A 56 -17.57 -17.97 1.05
CA LYS A 56 -16.57 -17.01 0.57
C LYS A 56 -16.87 -15.61 1.11
N PRO A 57 -15.84 -14.80 1.42
CA PRO A 57 -16.06 -13.40 1.77
C PRO A 57 -16.55 -12.61 0.56
N ALA A 58 -17.34 -11.58 0.79
CA ALA A 58 -17.67 -10.59 -0.24
C ALA A 58 -16.53 -9.57 -0.32
N VAL A 59 -15.85 -9.50 -1.46
CA VAL A 59 -14.63 -8.70 -1.61
C VAL A 59 -14.91 -7.42 -2.38
N THR A 60 -14.35 -6.31 -1.91
CA THR A 60 -14.28 -5.02 -2.61
C THR A 60 -12.83 -4.55 -2.61
N ILE A 61 -12.39 -4.03 -3.75
CA ILE A 61 -11.01 -3.55 -3.94
C ILE A 61 -10.97 -2.04 -3.74
N PHE A 62 -9.85 -1.54 -3.22
CA PHE A 62 -9.43 -0.16 -3.35
C PHE A 62 -7.99 -0.11 -3.88
N ALA A 63 -7.68 0.95 -4.60
CA ALA A 63 -6.34 1.21 -5.14
C ALA A 63 -5.66 2.40 -4.45
N ASP A 64 -6.41 3.14 -3.61
CA ASP A 64 -5.94 4.32 -2.91
C ASP A 64 -6.62 4.42 -1.53
N GLU A 65 -5.83 4.74 -0.49
CA GLU A 65 -6.34 4.79 0.88
C GLU A 65 -7.18 6.03 1.18
N ASP A 66 -6.98 7.13 0.49
CA ASP A 66 -7.83 8.32 0.62
C ASP A 66 -9.21 8.06 0.02
N GLU A 67 -9.27 7.32 -1.10
CA GLU A 67 -10.52 6.80 -1.68
C GLU A 67 -11.23 5.87 -0.69
N ALA A 68 -10.50 4.90 -0.13
CA ALA A 68 -11.03 3.95 0.84
C ALA A 68 -11.60 4.65 2.07
N PHE A 69 -10.87 5.60 2.64
CA PHE A 69 -11.33 6.41 3.75
C PHE A 69 -12.59 7.20 3.42
N SER A 70 -12.63 7.82 2.24
CA SER A 70 -13.77 8.62 1.78
C SER A 70 -15.03 7.77 1.61
N LYS A 71 -14.92 6.57 1.03
CA LYS A 71 -16.03 5.61 0.91
C LYS A 71 -16.61 5.23 2.27
N MET A 72 -15.75 4.93 3.25
CA MET A 72 -16.21 4.62 4.61
C MET A 72 -16.86 5.82 5.30
N ARG A 73 -16.32 7.02 5.12
CA ARG A 73 -16.94 8.26 5.62
C ARG A 73 -18.29 8.53 4.98
N ALA A 74 -18.49 8.12 3.74
CA ALA A 74 -19.77 8.20 3.02
C ALA A 74 -20.75 7.09 3.41
N GLY A 75 -20.40 6.19 4.33
CA GLY A 75 -21.30 5.18 4.89
C GLY A 75 -21.07 3.75 4.40
N PHE A 76 -20.03 3.47 3.61
CA PHE A 76 -19.63 2.10 3.31
C PHE A 76 -19.06 1.46 4.58
N LYS A 77 -19.54 0.25 4.93
CA LYS A 77 -19.24 -0.42 6.20
C LYS A 77 -18.80 -1.87 5.95
N PRO A 78 -17.58 -2.08 5.43
CA PRO A 78 -17.04 -3.45 5.34
C PRO A 78 -16.75 -4.01 6.75
N ASP A 79 -16.70 -5.33 6.90
CA ASP A 79 -16.39 -5.96 8.19
C ASP A 79 -14.89 -5.87 8.49
N VAL A 80 -14.04 -6.18 7.48
CA VAL A 80 -12.57 -6.18 7.56
C VAL A 80 -12.01 -5.29 6.47
N MET A 81 -10.99 -4.51 6.82
CA MET A 81 -10.33 -3.58 5.91
C MET A 81 -8.81 -3.70 6.02
N GLY A 82 -8.11 -3.40 4.93
CA GLY A 82 -6.66 -3.55 4.80
C GLY A 82 -5.85 -2.26 4.67
N PRO A 83 -5.93 -1.28 5.61
CA PRO A 83 -5.10 -0.08 5.51
C PRO A 83 -3.63 -0.36 5.80
N CYS A 84 -2.77 0.57 5.38
CA CYS A 84 -1.39 0.57 5.84
C CYS A 84 -1.24 1.34 7.16
N TYR A 85 -0.15 1.06 7.88
CA TYR A 85 0.13 1.56 9.23
C TYR A 85 0.13 3.09 9.32
N TYR A 86 0.54 3.77 8.26
CA TYR A 86 0.56 5.24 8.24
C TYR A 86 -0.85 5.86 8.16
N GLU A 87 -1.85 5.13 7.65
CA GLU A 87 -3.22 5.61 7.51
C GLU A 87 -4.18 5.11 8.61
N PHE A 88 -3.96 3.93 9.20
CA PHE A 88 -4.90 3.39 10.19
C PHE A 88 -5.20 4.34 11.38
N PRO A 89 -4.28 5.21 11.87
CA PRO A 89 -4.59 6.16 12.93
C PRO A 89 -5.71 7.13 12.53
N ARG A 90 -5.73 7.59 11.28
CA ARG A 90 -6.81 8.45 10.75
C ARG A 90 -8.16 7.73 10.79
N TRP A 91 -8.18 6.44 10.46
CA TRP A 91 -9.40 5.63 10.47
C TRP A 91 -9.90 5.38 11.89
N ARG A 92 -8.97 5.09 12.81
CA ARG A 92 -9.26 4.94 14.24
C ARG A 92 -9.82 6.25 14.83
N ASP A 93 -9.16 7.36 14.61
CA ASP A 93 -9.49 8.66 15.17
C ASP A 93 -10.81 9.23 14.61
N ALA A 94 -11.18 8.83 13.38
CA ALA A 94 -12.50 9.06 12.80
C ALA A 94 -13.60 8.17 13.40
N GLY A 95 -13.26 7.28 14.36
CA GLY A 95 -14.21 6.38 15.01
C GLY A 95 -14.78 5.30 14.11
N LEU A 96 -14.04 4.89 13.08
CA LEU A 96 -14.46 3.85 12.11
C LEU A 96 -14.10 2.45 12.59
N LEU A 97 -13.15 2.29 13.51
CA LEU A 97 -12.60 1.01 13.91
C LEU A 97 -13.14 0.52 15.25
N GLN A 98 -13.10 -0.80 15.46
CA GLN A 98 -13.26 -1.44 16.76
C GLN A 98 -12.01 -2.25 17.11
N PRO A 99 -11.71 -2.44 18.43
CA PRO A 99 -10.60 -3.25 18.88
C PRO A 99 -10.77 -4.73 18.51
N ILE A 100 -9.66 -5.38 18.17
CA ILE A 100 -9.53 -6.79 17.87
C ILE A 100 -8.90 -7.51 19.06
N ASP A 101 -9.55 -8.54 19.59
CA ASP A 101 -9.02 -9.38 20.66
C ASP A 101 -8.01 -10.38 20.10
N THR A 102 -6.73 -10.17 20.45
CA THR A 102 -5.62 -10.98 19.92
C THR A 102 -5.64 -12.43 20.41
N SER A 103 -6.31 -12.73 21.53
CA SER A 103 -6.45 -14.10 22.04
C SER A 103 -7.32 -14.98 21.15
N LYS A 104 -8.15 -14.36 20.31
CA LYS A 104 -9.01 -15.03 19.32
C LYS A 104 -8.30 -15.32 17.98
N LEU A 105 -7.06 -14.82 17.79
CA LEU A 105 -6.26 -15.02 16.59
C LEU A 105 -5.18 -16.09 16.87
N LYS A 106 -5.34 -17.29 16.29
CA LYS A 106 -4.42 -18.42 16.48
C LYS A 106 -3.01 -18.13 15.96
N ASN A 107 -2.93 -17.31 14.89
CA ASN A 107 -1.70 -16.96 14.22
C ASN A 107 -1.03 -15.69 14.78
N TRP A 108 -1.65 -14.98 15.74
CA TRP A 108 -1.12 -13.74 16.31
C TRP A 108 0.34 -13.86 16.78
N ASN A 109 0.66 -14.94 17.49
CA ASN A 109 2.00 -15.12 18.04
C ASN A 109 3.08 -15.47 17.00
N LYS A 110 2.69 -15.74 15.76
CA LYS A 110 3.61 -15.96 14.62
C LYS A 110 4.04 -14.66 13.97
N ILE A 111 3.32 -13.57 14.22
CA ILE A 111 3.69 -12.24 13.73
C ILE A 111 4.98 -11.80 14.40
N SER A 112 5.88 -11.17 13.64
CA SER A 112 7.09 -10.54 14.13
C SER A 112 6.84 -9.70 15.40
N PRO A 113 7.64 -9.89 16.48
CA PRO A 113 7.56 -9.04 17.66
C PRO A 113 7.72 -7.53 17.36
N VAL A 114 8.53 -7.17 16.35
CA VAL A 114 8.68 -5.78 15.92
C VAL A 114 7.34 -5.21 15.46
N LEU A 115 6.62 -5.96 14.64
CA LEU A 115 5.32 -5.53 14.09
C LEU A 115 4.21 -5.56 15.14
N ARG A 116 4.19 -6.56 16.04
CA ARG A 116 3.20 -6.61 17.14
C ARG A 116 3.32 -5.47 18.14
N ASN A 117 4.48 -4.81 18.19
CA ASN A 117 4.77 -3.71 19.11
C ASN A 117 4.89 -2.34 18.42
N LEU A 118 4.37 -2.21 17.19
CA LEU A 118 4.34 -0.91 16.52
C LEU A 118 3.60 0.13 17.37
N PRO A 119 4.11 1.36 17.47
CA PRO A 119 3.47 2.43 18.24
C PRO A 119 2.03 2.68 17.82
N GLY A 120 1.12 2.80 18.78
CA GLY A 120 -0.27 3.18 18.52
C GLY A 120 -1.22 2.07 18.06
N ILE A 121 -0.76 0.85 17.82
CA ILE A 121 -1.65 -0.26 17.44
C ILE A 121 -2.39 -0.86 18.63
N SER A 122 -1.87 -0.72 19.85
CA SER A 122 -2.53 -1.24 21.06
C SER A 122 -3.85 -0.52 21.34
N ALA A 123 -4.87 -1.30 21.67
CA ALA A 123 -6.19 -0.83 22.12
C ALA A 123 -6.42 -1.17 23.62
N GLY A 124 -5.36 -1.53 24.34
CA GLY A 124 -5.40 -1.98 25.74
C GLY A 124 -4.94 -3.44 25.88
N PRO A 125 -5.00 -4.00 27.10
CA PRO A 125 -4.52 -5.35 27.36
C PRO A 125 -5.17 -6.40 26.45
N GLY A 126 -4.36 -7.16 25.70
CA GLY A 126 -4.82 -8.21 24.79
C GLY A 126 -5.62 -7.76 23.57
N LYS A 127 -5.67 -6.45 23.30
CA LYS A 127 -6.42 -5.89 22.18
C LYS A 127 -5.59 -4.95 21.33
N VAL A 128 -5.86 -4.95 20.00
CA VAL A 128 -5.21 -4.07 19.04
C VAL A 128 -6.23 -3.42 18.11
N TRP A 129 -5.90 -2.24 17.58
CA TRP A 129 -6.66 -1.58 16.52
C TRP A 129 -6.26 -2.08 15.14
N PHE A 130 -5.04 -2.61 15.00
CA PHE A 130 -4.41 -2.96 13.74
C PHE A 130 -3.64 -4.25 13.89
N VAL A 131 -3.90 -5.21 13.02
CA VAL A 131 -3.23 -6.50 12.96
C VAL A 131 -2.26 -6.46 11.78
N PRO A 132 -0.94 -6.39 11.98
CA PRO A 132 0.02 -6.41 10.89
C PRO A 132 -0.15 -7.67 10.03
N HIS A 133 -0.17 -7.50 8.71
CA HIS A 133 -0.39 -8.59 7.75
C HIS A 133 0.84 -8.82 6.87
N TYR A 134 1.34 -7.78 6.25
CA TYR A 134 2.54 -7.80 5.42
C TYR A 134 3.27 -6.47 5.51
N TRP A 135 4.48 -6.45 5.00
CA TRP A 135 5.30 -5.25 4.91
C TRP A 135 6.21 -5.35 3.69
N GLY A 136 6.75 -4.25 3.29
CA GLY A 136 7.69 -4.18 2.19
C GLY A 136 8.48 -2.88 2.22
N ASN A 137 9.24 -2.65 1.18
CA ASN A 137 10.11 -1.48 1.09
C ASN A 137 9.87 -0.69 -0.18
N THR A 138 10.08 0.63 -0.08
CA THR A 138 10.20 1.53 -1.19
C THR A 138 11.67 1.92 -1.38
N SER A 139 12.22 1.66 -2.58
CA SER A 139 13.58 2.03 -2.97
C SER A 139 13.68 2.22 -4.49
N LEU A 140 14.89 2.10 -5.06
CA LEU A 140 15.08 2.11 -6.51
C LEU A 140 15.36 0.71 -7.04
N THR A 141 14.60 0.30 -8.05
CA THR A 141 14.98 -0.78 -8.96
C THR A 141 15.79 -0.20 -10.10
N ILE A 142 16.98 -0.72 -10.34
CA ILE A 142 17.87 -0.24 -11.39
C ILE A 142 18.27 -1.35 -12.37
N ARG A 143 18.63 -0.97 -13.59
CA ARG A 143 19.27 -1.83 -14.59
C ARG A 143 20.77 -1.91 -14.32
N THR A 144 21.25 -3.09 -13.93
CA THR A 144 22.67 -3.29 -13.55
C THR A 144 23.61 -3.27 -14.75
N ASP A 145 23.14 -3.59 -15.93
CA ASP A 145 23.88 -3.53 -17.18
C ASP A 145 23.99 -2.10 -17.74
N LEU A 146 23.04 -1.21 -17.40
CA LEU A 146 23.02 0.20 -17.85
C LEU A 146 23.63 1.15 -16.82
N ALA A 147 23.60 0.81 -15.54
CA ALA A 147 24.13 1.63 -14.43
C ALA A 147 24.87 0.76 -13.39
N PRO A 148 25.95 0.03 -13.79
CA PRO A 148 26.66 -0.88 -12.89
C PRO A 148 27.35 -0.16 -11.71
N GLU A 149 27.68 1.11 -11.85
CA GLU A 149 28.25 1.94 -10.78
C GLU A 149 27.27 2.15 -9.63
N TYR A 150 25.97 2.27 -9.90
CA TYR A 150 24.94 2.43 -8.88
C TYR A 150 24.55 1.10 -8.23
N ALA A 151 24.67 0.00 -8.95
CA ALA A 151 24.55 -1.34 -8.34
C ALA A 151 25.62 -1.59 -7.29
N LYS A 152 26.83 -1.01 -7.45
CA LYS A 152 27.92 -1.12 -6.49
C LYS A 152 27.81 -0.13 -5.34
N SER A 153 27.51 1.16 -5.65
CA SER A 153 27.43 2.23 -4.66
C SER A 153 26.16 2.18 -3.81
N GLN A 154 25.10 1.52 -4.28
CA GLN A 154 23.78 1.49 -3.63
C GLN A 154 23.18 2.89 -3.42
N SER A 155 23.61 3.89 -4.21
CA SER A 155 23.18 5.28 -4.04
C SER A 155 21.91 5.60 -4.82
N TRP A 156 21.04 6.40 -4.21
CA TRP A 156 19.87 6.98 -4.87
C TRP A 156 20.19 8.21 -5.74
N ASP A 157 21.45 8.66 -5.77
CA ASP A 157 21.87 9.85 -6.53
C ASP A 157 21.70 9.69 -8.04
N ILE A 158 21.51 8.46 -8.52
CA ILE A 158 21.15 8.16 -9.92
C ILE A 158 19.94 8.98 -10.39
N LEU A 159 19.01 9.34 -9.51
CA LEU A 159 17.85 10.17 -9.84
C LEU A 159 18.23 11.59 -10.29
N PHE A 160 19.41 12.07 -9.91
CA PHE A 160 19.91 13.41 -10.21
C PHE A 160 21.14 13.40 -11.11
N ASP A 161 21.61 12.21 -11.54
CA ASP A 161 22.76 12.10 -12.42
C ASP A 161 22.38 12.54 -13.85
N PRO A 162 23.02 13.60 -14.40
CA PRO A 162 22.73 14.09 -15.74
C PRO A 162 22.90 13.04 -16.85
N LYS A 163 23.73 12.01 -16.61
CA LYS A 163 23.93 10.86 -17.52
C LYS A 163 22.61 10.11 -17.79
N TYR A 164 21.73 10.09 -16.83
CA TYR A 164 20.47 9.33 -16.89
C TYR A 164 19.23 10.22 -17.02
N LYS A 165 19.42 11.51 -17.34
CA LYS A 165 18.30 12.43 -17.57
C LYS A 165 17.30 11.88 -18.59
N GLY A 166 16.02 11.93 -18.25
CA GLY A 166 14.93 11.41 -19.07
C GLY A 166 14.85 9.88 -19.09
N ARG A 167 15.57 9.20 -18.18
CA ARG A 167 15.58 7.73 -18.07
C ARG A 167 15.38 7.23 -16.63
N VAL A 168 14.86 8.07 -15.76
CA VAL A 168 14.51 7.72 -14.38
C VAL A 168 13.05 8.01 -14.12
N SER A 169 12.46 7.31 -13.16
CA SER A 169 11.06 7.48 -12.75
C SER A 169 10.96 7.48 -11.22
N VAL A 170 9.93 8.14 -10.71
CA VAL A 170 9.53 8.07 -9.29
C VAL A 170 8.05 7.74 -9.19
N MET A 171 7.62 7.33 -8.00
CA MET A 171 6.23 7.03 -7.74
C MET A 171 5.38 8.30 -7.69
N ASP A 172 4.11 8.16 -8.06
CA ASP A 172 3.14 9.25 -8.04
C ASP A 172 2.72 9.62 -6.60
N GLY A 173 2.62 8.63 -5.73
CA GLY A 173 2.20 8.78 -4.34
C GLY A 173 3.15 9.67 -3.53
N VAL A 174 2.57 10.67 -2.84
CA VAL A 174 3.35 11.57 -1.97
C VAL A 174 3.90 10.85 -0.74
N ASP A 175 3.22 9.80 -0.27
CA ASP A 175 3.64 9.03 0.91
C ASP A 175 4.92 8.22 0.67
N ASP A 176 5.24 7.95 -0.60
CA ASP A 176 6.50 7.32 -1.01
C ASP A 176 7.52 8.38 -1.46
N THR A 177 7.16 9.20 -2.46
CA THR A 177 8.11 10.09 -3.14
C THR A 177 8.60 11.21 -2.23
N VAL A 178 7.74 11.82 -1.43
CA VAL A 178 8.15 12.96 -0.59
C VAL A 178 9.10 12.55 0.54
N PRO A 179 8.87 11.47 1.31
CA PRO A 179 9.85 11.00 2.29
C PRO A 179 11.20 10.63 1.66
N PHE A 180 11.17 10.01 0.50
CA PHE A 180 12.36 9.63 -0.24
C PHE A 180 13.21 10.85 -0.63
N ILE A 181 12.60 11.86 -1.23
CA ILE A 181 13.28 13.08 -1.66
C ILE A 181 13.67 13.95 -0.44
N ALA A 182 12.85 13.99 0.61
CA ALA A 182 13.18 14.67 1.85
C ALA A 182 14.47 14.11 2.48
N ARG A 183 14.59 12.78 2.54
CA ARG A 183 15.81 12.15 3.02
C ARG A 183 17.03 12.52 2.17
N MET A 184 16.91 12.52 0.85
CA MET A 184 17.98 12.97 -0.04
C MET A 184 18.33 14.46 0.13
N ALA A 185 17.40 15.26 0.69
CA ALA A 185 17.62 16.64 1.08
C ALA A 185 18.16 16.80 2.53
N GLY A 186 18.41 15.68 3.23
CA GLY A 186 18.83 15.68 4.64
C GLY A 186 17.73 16.11 5.60
N VAL A 187 16.46 15.87 5.24
CA VAL A 187 15.27 16.32 5.99
C VAL A 187 14.49 15.09 6.48
N ASN A 188 13.98 15.16 7.72
CA ASN A 188 12.99 14.21 8.20
C ASN A 188 11.60 14.59 7.69
N ALA A 189 11.07 13.82 6.74
CA ALA A 189 9.78 14.07 6.11
C ALA A 189 8.60 14.14 7.10
N TYR A 190 8.70 13.43 8.20
CA TYR A 190 7.60 13.28 9.16
C TYR A 190 7.57 14.37 10.24
N ASP A 191 8.55 15.28 10.21
CA ASP A 191 8.64 16.41 11.16
C ASP A 191 9.27 17.63 10.51
N MET A 192 8.76 18.02 9.33
CA MET A 192 9.26 19.14 8.56
C MET A 192 8.83 20.48 9.15
N THR A 193 9.80 21.39 9.31
CA THR A 193 9.52 22.83 9.45
C THR A 193 9.18 23.42 8.07
N PRO A 194 8.60 24.65 8.01
CA PRO A 194 8.40 25.33 6.73
C PRO A 194 9.70 25.50 5.90
N GLY A 195 10.84 25.71 6.57
CA GLY A 195 12.16 25.79 5.91
C GLY A 195 12.62 24.45 5.35
N ASP A 196 12.31 23.35 6.03
CA ASP A 196 12.60 22.00 5.54
C ASP A 196 11.74 21.65 4.34
N TRP A 197 10.46 22.01 4.39
CA TRP A 197 9.57 21.82 3.25
C TRP A 197 10.05 22.61 2.03
N ALA A 198 10.54 23.83 2.18
CA ALA A 198 11.12 24.61 1.09
C ALA A 198 12.34 23.90 0.45
N LYS A 199 13.22 23.27 1.25
CA LYS A 199 14.34 22.45 0.73
C LYS A 199 13.84 21.24 -0.07
N VAL A 200 12.83 20.55 0.43
CA VAL A 200 12.23 19.38 -0.23
C VAL A 200 11.59 19.79 -1.55
N GLN A 201 10.82 20.89 -1.58
CA GLN A 201 10.23 21.42 -2.81
C GLN A 201 11.30 21.80 -3.84
N ALA A 202 12.40 22.44 -3.42
CA ALA A 202 13.50 22.77 -4.31
C ALA A 202 14.11 21.51 -4.96
N LYS A 203 14.27 20.44 -4.16
CA LYS A 203 14.80 19.16 -4.65
C LYS A 203 13.80 18.44 -5.56
N LEU A 204 12.50 18.49 -5.27
CA LEU A 204 11.44 17.97 -6.15
C LEU A 204 11.41 18.71 -7.49
N ARG A 205 11.54 20.06 -7.50
CA ARG A 205 11.65 20.82 -8.75
C ARG A 205 12.91 20.49 -9.55
N ALA A 206 14.02 20.19 -8.88
CA ALA A 206 15.25 19.75 -9.54
C ALA A 206 15.15 18.32 -10.08
N LEU A 207 14.28 17.47 -9.49
CA LEU A 207 14.04 16.12 -9.93
C LEU A 207 13.22 16.06 -11.23
N VAL A 208 12.16 16.88 -11.33
CA VAL A 208 11.21 16.83 -12.47
C VAL A 208 11.88 16.80 -13.84
N PRO A 209 12.88 17.65 -14.16
CA PRO A 209 13.56 17.60 -15.45
C PRO A 209 14.39 16.33 -15.71
N GLN A 210 14.64 15.51 -14.68
CA GLN A 210 15.36 14.24 -14.79
C GLN A 210 14.43 13.08 -15.18
N LEU A 211 13.14 13.22 -14.88
CA LEU A 211 12.17 12.13 -15.00
C LEU A 211 11.78 11.86 -16.45
N ARG A 212 11.56 10.59 -16.76
CA ARG A 212 10.90 10.14 -17.99
C ARG A 212 9.39 10.23 -17.84
N PHE A 213 8.88 9.72 -16.73
CA PHE A 213 7.48 9.81 -16.30
C PHE A 213 7.39 9.59 -14.77
N VAL A 214 6.19 9.73 -14.23
CA VAL A 214 5.86 9.44 -12.84
C VAL A 214 4.73 8.39 -12.83
N SER A 215 4.89 7.31 -12.06
CA SER A 215 3.88 6.25 -11.98
C SER A 215 4.04 5.43 -10.70
N SER A 216 2.91 5.05 -10.09
CA SER A 216 2.84 4.03 -9.04
C SER A 216 2.29 2.69 -9.58
N ASP A 217 2.18 2.53 -10.90
CA ASP A 217 1.81 1.28 -11.56
C ASP A 217 3.05 0.41 -11.76
N ASP A 218 3.15 -0.68 -10.99
CA ASP A 218 4.26 -1.63 -11.06
C ASP A 218 4.46 -2.20 -12.47
N THR A 219 3.39 -2.41 -13.24
CA THR A 219 3.47 -2.92 -14.61
C THR A 219 4.17 -1.91 -15.52
N ALA A 220 3.79 -0.64 -15.44
CA ALA A 220 4.40 0.42 -16.24
C ALA A 220 5.89 0.61 -15.87
N LEU A 221 6.23 0.58 -14.59
CA LEU A 221 7.61 0.67 -14.11
C LEU A 221 8.44 -0.54 -14.58
N ALA A 222 7.90 -1.76 -14.45
CA ALA A 222 8.55 -2.99 -14.89
C ALA A 222 8.78 -2.98 -16.41
N GLN A 223 7.81 -2.57 -17.22
CA GLN A 223 7.96 -2.46 -18.69
C GLN A 223 9.02 -1.44 -19.08
N GLY A 224 9.03 -0.25 -18.43
CA GLY A 224 10.04 0.77 -18.66
C GLY A 224 11.46 0.29 -18.35
N LEU A 225 11.64 -0.43 -17.25
CA LEU A 225 12.91 -1.05 -16.89
C LEU A 225 13.28 -2.21 -17.83
N ALA A 226 12.33 -3.10 -18.16
CA ALA A 226 12.56 -4.26 -19.03
C ALA A 226 13.01 -3.85 -20.43
N SER A 227 12.39 -2.82 -21.00
CA SER A 227 12.74 -2.27 -22.32
C SER A 227 14.04 -1.45 -22.31
N GLY A 228 14.51 -1.01 -21.16
CA GLY A 228 15.64 -0.07 -21.03
C GLY A 228 15.26 1.39 -21.31
N GLU A 229 13.98 1.72 -21.46
CA GLU A 229 13.50 3.11 -21.44
C GLU A 229 13.85 3.77 -20.11
N LEU A 230 13.65 3.05 -19.00
CA LEU A 230 14.14 3.44 -17.69
C LEU A 230 15.44 2.72 -17.34
N VAL A 231 16.33 3.45 -16.70
CA VAL A 231 17.55 2.92 -16.09
C VAL A 231 17.35 2.72 -14.58
N ALA A 232 16.55 3.58 -13.97
CA ALA A 232 16.16 3.48 -12.57
C ALA A 232 14.71 3.89 -12.39
N ALA A 233 14.01 3.18 -11.51
CA ALA A 233 12.67 3.54 -11.10
C ALA A 233 12.53 3.40 -9.59
N MET A 234 11.98 4.43 -8.94
CA MET A 234 11.47 4.28 -7.59
C MET A 234 10.28 3.34 -7.64
N SER A 235 10.32 2.28 -6.86
CA SER A 235 9.33 1.21 -6.91
C SER A 235 9.23 0.50 -5.56
N TRP A 236 8.18 -0.25 -5.40
CA TRP A 236 8.13 -1.31 -4.41
C TRP A 236 9.00 -2.49 -4.85
N ARG A 237 9.29 -3.40 -3.92
CA ARG A 237 10.09 -4.60 -4.22
C ARG A 237 9.38 -5.53 -5.22
N THR A 238 8.07 -5.48 -5.29
CA THR A 238 7.23 -6.23 -6.23
C THR A 238 7.66 -6.03 -7.69
N THR A 239 7.95 -4.79 -8.12
CA THR A 239 8.52 -4.49 -9.45
C THR A 239 9.85 -5.21 -9.67
N PHE A 240 10.76 -5.13 -8.69
CA PHE A 240 12.05 -5.85 -8.77
C PHE A 240 11.85 -7.36 -8.85
N ALA A 241 10.99 -7.92 -7.99
CA ALA A 241 10.72 -9.35 -7.93
C ALA A 241 10.18 -9.88 -9.27
N ALA A 242 9.27 -9.14 -9.90
CA ALA A 242 8.73 -9.49 -11.23
C ALA A 242 9.85 -9.56 -12.28
N LEU A 243 10.68 -8.51 -12.38
CA LEU A 243 11.78 -8.45 -13.33
C LEU A 243 12.87 -9.50 -13.07
N ASN A 244 13.15 -9.78 -11.80
CA ASN A 244 14.14 -10.78 -11.44
C ASN A 244 13.69 -12.21 -11.78
N ARG A 245 12.40 -12.52 -11.62
CA ARG A 245 11.81 -13.79 -12.11
C ARG A 245 11.94 -13.94 -13.63
N GLU A 246 11.93 -12.85 -14.38
CA GLU A 246 12.19 -12.83 -15.82
C GLU A 246 13.67 -12.81 -16.19
N HIS A 247 14.56 -12.97 -15.21
CA HIS A 247 16.02 -12.93 -15.40
C HIS A 247 16.54 -11.63 -16.04
N LYS A 248 15.85 -10.51 -15.81
CA LYS A 248 16.35 -9.19 -16.23
C LYS A 248 17.54 -8.77 -15.37
N PRO A 249 18.52 -8.05 -15.94
CA PRO A 249 19.68 -7.56 -15.21
C PRO A 249 19.30 -6.37 -14.32
N VAL A 250 18.67 -6.64 -13.20
CA VAL A 250 18.18 -5.62 -12.26
C VAL A 250 18.76 -5.80 -10.86
N ALA A 251 18.79 -4.73 -10.08
CA ALA A 251 19.07 -4.74 -8.65
C ALA A 251 18.10 -3.81 -7.92
N TYR A 252 17.72 -4.20 -6.71
CA TYR A 252 16.98 -3.35 -5.79
C TYR A 252 17.95 -2.70 -4.82
N LEU A 253 18.05 -1.37 -4.81
CA LEU A 253 19.04 -0.66 -4.02
C LEU A 253 18.67 -0.64 -2.54
N ASN A 254 19.67 -0.87 -1.70
CA ASN A 254 19.57 -0.79 -0.24
C ASN A 254 20.66 0.17 0.30
N PRO A 255 20.45 1.49 0.22
CA PRO A 255 21.46 2.46 0.59
C PRO A 255 21.77 2.46 2.09
N PRO A 256 22.98 2.89 2.49
CA PRO A 256 23.30 3.08 3.90
C PRO A 256 22.27 3.94 4.61
N GLY A 257 21.86 3.50 5.83
CA GLY A 257 20.83 4.17 6.64
C GLY A 257 19.40 3.68 6.37
N GLY A 258 19.22 2.59 5.61
CA GLY A 258 17.96 1.87 5.43
C GLY A 258 17.07 2.38 4.30
N VAL A 259 16.01 1.66 4.05
CA VAL A 259 14.95 1.95 3.07
C VAL A 259 13.65 2.34 3.77
N PHE A 260 12.74 2.99 3.07
CA PHE A 260 11.40 3.23 3.62
C PHE A 260 10.64 1.91 3.68
N THR A 261 10.00 1.67 4.83
CA THR A 261 9.27 0.43 5.11
C THR A 261 7.80 0.75 5.34
N TYR A 262 6.95 0.26 4.48
CA TYR A 262 5.51 0.25 4.72
C TYR A 262 5.12 -1.03 5.45
N VAL A 263 4.10 -0.93 6.28
CA VAL A 263 3.45 -2.07 6.92
C VAL A 263 1.97 -1.94 6.66
N CYS A 264 1.36 -2.93 6.04
CA CYS A 264 -0.07 -2.95 5.87
C CYS A 264 -0.68 -4.06 6.73
N GLY A 265 -1.91 -3.90 7.14
CA GLY A 265 -2.52 -4.79 8.10
C GLY A 265 -4.02 -4.83 7.98
N LEU A 266 -4.66 -5.56 8.88
CA LEU A 266 -6.10 -5.73 8.90
C LEU A 266 -6.69 -5.03 10.11
N VAL A 267 -7.80 -4.34 9.88
CA VAL A 267 -8.59 -3.67 10.90
C VAL A 267 -10.05 -4.09 10.81
N MET A 268 -10.79 -4.00 11.90
CA MET A 268 -12.21 -4.34 11.94
C MET A 268 -13.04 -3.07 12.02
N HIS A 269 -14.08 -2.97 11.19
CA HIS A 269 -14.98 -1.82 11.21
C HIS A 269 -15.87 -1.87 12.46
N LYS A 270 -16.08 -0.72 13.09
CA LYS A 270 -16.92 -0.55 14.29
C LYS A 270 -18.35 -1.08 14.12
N GLY A 271 -18.89 -1.07 12.93
CA GLY A 271 -20.24 -1.54 12.62
C GLY A 271 -20.29 -2.98 12.16
N SER A 272 -19.18 -3.73 12.23
CA SER A 272 -19.22 -5.16 11.88
C SER A 272 -20.11 -5.92 12.88
N SER A 273 -21.11 -6.61 12.36
CA SER A 273 -22.00 -7.49 13.12
C SER A 273 -21.57 -8.95 13.06
N ASN A 274 -20.53 -9.25 12.29
CA ASN A 274 -19.98 -10.59 12.03
C ASN A 274 -18.62 -10.78 12.70
N GLU A 275 -18.44 -10.35 13.96
CA GLU A 275 -17.13 -10.34 14.64
C GLU A 275 -16.42 -11.71 14.55
N ALA A 276 -17.12 -12.81 14.81
CA ALA A 276 -16.52 -14.15 14.77
C ALA A 276 -15.97 -14.51 13.37
N LYS A 277 -16.73 -14.20 12.32
CA LYS A 277 -16.31 -14.43 10.93
C LYS A 277 -15.21 -13.45 10.50
N ALA A 278 -15.29 -12.20 10.94
CA ALA A 278 -14.22 -11.21 10.68
C ALA A 278 -12.89 -11.64 11.31
N LEU A 279 -12.93 -12.15 12.55
CA LEU A 279 -11.75 -12.73 13.21
C LEU A 279 -11.20 -13.96 12.46
N ALA A 280 -12.09 -14.84 11.97
CA ALA A 280 -11.68 -16.00 11.17
C ALA A 280 -11.00 -15.57 9.86
N LEU A 281 -11.47 -14.50 9.21
CA LEU A 281 -10.85 -13.97 8.01
C LEU A 281 -9.47 -13.35 8.30
N ILE A 282 -9.37 -12.54 9.35
CA ILE A 282 -8.10 -11.94 9.80
C ILE A 282 -7.10 -13.05 10.14
N ASP A 283 -7.51 -14.07 10.88
CA ASP A 283 -6.63 -15.19 11.26
C ASP A 283 -6.20 -16.03 10.04
N SER A 284 -7.10 -16.22 9.05
CA SER A 284 -6.81 -16.89 7.78
C SER A 284 -5.70 -16.19 7.03
N SER A 285 -5.79 -14.87 6.90
CA SER A 285 -4.79 -14.04 6.21
C SER A 285 -3.41 -14.06 6.89
N LEU A 286 -3.33 -14.46 8.18
CA LEU A 286 -2.09 -14.63 8.93
C LEU A 286 -1.54 -16.07 8.90
N SER A 287 -2.16 -16.96 8.15
CA SER A 287 -1.75 -18.39 8.10
C SER A 287 -0.34 -18.54 7.52
N ASP A 288 0.27 -19.69 7.78
CA ASP A 288 1.57 -20.02 7.17
C ASP A 288 1.47 -20.10 5.64
N GLU A 289 0.35 -20.59 5.12
CA GLU A 289 0.08 -20.67 3.68
C GLU A 289 0.02 -19.28 3.04
N ALA A 290 -0.72 -18.35 3.65
CA ALA A 290 -0.78 -16.96 3.22
C ALA A 290 0.60 -16.28 3.28
N ALA A 291 1.37 -16.51 4.34
CA ALA A 291 2.70 -15.94 4.52
C ALA A 291 3.71 -16.45 3.46
N ILE A 292 3.67 -17.75 3.15
CA ILE A 292 4.52 -18.34 2.10
C ILE A 292 4.13 -17.77 0.74
N TYR A 293 2.82 -17.67 0.46
CA TYR A 293 2.33 -17.08 -0.79
C TYR A 293 2.78 -15.62 -0.96
N THR A 294 2.71 -14.83 0.11
CA THR A 294 3.14 -13.41 0.09
C THR A 294 4.58 -13.29 -0.40
N ILE A 295 5.52 -14.06 0.16
CA ILE A 295 6.92 -13.92 -0.21
C ILE A 295 7.26 -14.59 -1.55
N GLU A 296 6.63 -15.71 -1.89
CA GLU A 296 6.95 -16.46 -3.12
C GLU A 296 6.31 -15.86 -4.37
N HIS A 297 5.10 -15.32 -4.25
CA HIS A 297 4.29 -14.91 -5.41
C HIS A 297 4.12 -13.40 -5.52
N ILE A 298 3.89 -12.69 -4.41
CA ILE A 298 3.76 -11.25 -4.40
C ILE A 298 5.14 -10.60 -4.41
N GLY A 299 6.03 -11.00 -3.50
CA GLY A 299 7.38 -10.46 -3.34
C GLY A 299 7.49 -9.46 -2.20
N ASP A 300 6.43 -9.34 -1.40
CA ASP A 300 6.43 -8.64 -0.11
C ASP A 300 6.80 -9.60 1.03
N GLU A 301 7.16 -9.03 2.16
CA GLU A 301 7.50 -9.78 3.35
C GLU A 301 6.27 -9.95 4.25
N PRO A 302 5.91 -11.19 4.65
CA PRO A 302 4.77 -11.41 5.52
C PRO A 302 5.05 -10.97 6.96
N ALA A 303 4.01 -10.52 7.66
CA ALA A 303 4.11 -10.26 9.09
C ALA A 303 4.29 -11.55 9.91
N ASN A 304 3.75 -12.68 9.44
CA ASN A 304 3.99 -14.00 10.00
C ASN A 304 5.39 -14.50 9.63
N THR A 305 6.38 -14.16 10.43
CA THR A 305 7.79 -14.63 10.25
C THR A 305 7.99 -16.08 10.67
N GLY A 306 7.06 -16.68 11.41
CA GLY A 306 7.11 -18.08 11.82
C GLY A 306 7.06 -19.07 10.65
N ALA A 307 6.47 -18.69 9.53
CA ALA A 307 6.40 -19.50 8.32
C ALA A 307 7.70 -19.51 7.51
N MET A 308 8.61 -18.58 7.74
CA MET A 308 9.80 -18.36 6.91
C MET A 308 10.79 -19.51 6.94
N ALA A 309 10.79 -20.32 7.99
CA ALA A 309 11.58 -21.55 8.05
C ALA A 309 11.21 -22.58 6.97
N LYS A 310 10.01 -22.49 6.40
CA LYS A 310 9.49 -23.40 5.36
C LYS A 310 9.81 -22.89 3.94
N VAL A 311 10.23 -21.63 3.80
CA VAL A 311 10.51 -21.00 2.50
C VAL A 311 11.94 -21.34 2.07
N PRO A 312 12.16 -21.82 0.83
CA PRO A 312 13.50 -22.13 0.31
C PRO A 312 14.42 -20.90 0.28
N ASP A 313 15.73 -21.11 0.52
CA ASP A 313 16.74 -20.05 0.46
C ASP A 313 16.79 -19.33 -0.89
N ALA A 314 16.52 -20.07 -1.97
CA ALA A 314 16.47 -19.50 -3.31
C ALA A 314 15.44 -18.36 -3.45
N VAL A 315 14.34 -18.40 -2.71
CA VAL A 315 13.32 -17.33 -2.74
C VAL A 315 13.92 -16.05 -2.16
N PHE A 316 14.58 -16.11 -1.00
CA PHE A 316 15.24 -14.96 -0.38
C PHE A 316 16.35 -14.39 -1.27
N GLN A 317 17.14 -15.25 -1.88
CA GLN A 317 18.20 -14.85 -2.82
C GLN A 317 17.60 -14.13 -4.04
N ASN A 318 16.52 -14.67 -4.61
CA ASN A 318 15.85 -14.09 -5.77
C ASN A 318 15.21 -12.73 -5.46
N LEU A 319 14.78 -12.52 -4.23
CA LEU A 319 14.22 -11.24 -3.78
C LEU A 319 15.29 -10.26 -3.28
N GLY A 320 16.54 -10.68 -3.19
CA GLY A 320 17.64 -9.86 -2.66
C GLY A 320 17.44 -9.44 -1.20
N ILE A 321 16.78 -10.29 -0.42
CA ILE A 321 16.52 -10.06 1.02
C ILE A 321 17.24 -11.11 1.86
N GLN A 322 17.51 -10.73 3.11
CA GLN A 322 18.09 -11.65 4.09
C GLN A 322 16.98 -12.50 4.72
N ARG A 323 17.32 -13.76 5.07
CA ARG A 323 16.39 -14.63 5.79
C ARG A 323 16.05 -14.08 7.19
N ASP A 324 16.95 -13.34 7.80
CA ASP A 324 16.70 -12.65 9.07
C ASP A 324 15.86 -11.37 8.83
N LEU A 325 14.57 -11.59 8.60
CA LEU A 325 13.60 -10.51 8.37
C LEU A 325 13.48 -9.57 9.58
N GLU A 326 13.72 -10.05 10.80
CA GLU A 326 13.66 -9.23 12.01
C GLU A 326 14.75 -8.15 12.02
N THR A 327 15.98 -8.53 11.69
CA THR A 327 17.09 -7.57 11.59
C THR A 327 16.87 -6.59 10.44
N PHE A 328 16.39 -7.08 9.30
CA PHE A 328 16.09 -6.23 8.14
C PHE A 328 14.98 -5.23 8.45
N LEU A 329 13.88 -5.68 9.05
CA LEU A 329 12.77 -4.84 9.46
C LEU A 329 13.18 -3.73 10.45
N LYS A 330 14.06 -4.05 11.42
CA LYS A 330 14.58 -3.06 12.38
C LYS A 330 15.45 -1.98 11.73
N SER A 331 16.07 -2.26 10.61
CA SER A 331 16.88 -1.29 9.86
C SER A 331 16.04 -0.34 8.99
N GLY A 332 14.77 -0.63 8.78
CA GLY A 332 13.85 0.16 7.96
C GLY A 332 13.41 1.45 8.62
N ILE A 333 13.04 2.42 7.79
CA ILE A 333 12.41 3.66 8.20
C ILE A 333 10.91 3.49 8.00
N PHE A 334 10.17 3.23 9.08
CA PHE A 334 8.73 3.04 8.99
C PHE A 334 8.03 4.27 8.42
N GLN A 335 7.24 4.07 7.39
CA GLN A 335 6.38 5.11 6.84
C GLN A 335 5.35 5.55 7.89
N ARG A 336 5.11 6.86 7.93
CA ARG A 336 4.11 7.52 8.77
C ARG A 336 3.36 8.53 7.92
N ARG A 337 2.16 8.89 8.33
CA ARG A 337 1.39 9.93 7.65
C ARG A 337 2.15 11.26 7.67
N LEU A 338 2.24 11.88 6.50
CA LEU A 338 2.81 13.21 6.36
C LEU A 338 1.91 14.24 7.05
N LYS A 339 2.51 15.15 7.81
CA LYS A 339 1.80 16.34 8.30
C LYS A 339 1.41 17.21 7.11
N ASP A 340 0.23 17.82 7.15
CA ASP A 340 -0.26 18.68 6.06
C ASP A 340 -0.28 17.98 4.67
N LYS A 341 -0.59 16.65 4.65
CA LYS A 341 -0.57 15.82 3.42
C LYS A 341 -1.29 16.49 2.25
N GLU A 342 -2.44 17.08 2.49
CA GLU A 342 -3.27 17.72 1.45
C GLU A 342 -2.54 18.90 0.76
N LYS A 343 -1.77 19.68 1.53
CA LYS A 343 -0.92 20.76 0.97
C LYS A 343 0.26 20.19 0.20
N ILE A 344 0.83 19.09 0.68
CA ILE A 344 1.94 18.39 0.01
C ILE A 344 1.47 17.81 -1.31
N VAL A 345 0.30 17.16 -1.35
CA VAL A 345 -0.33 16.65 -2.58
C VAL A 345 -0.54 17.77 -3.60
N SER A 346 -1.11 18.91 -3.16
CA SER A 346 -1.32 20.07 -4.04
C SER A 346 0.00 20.59 -4.62
N ALA A 347 1.01 20.73 -3.76
CA ALA A 347 2.33 21.22 -4.19
C ALA A 347 3.05 20.23 -5.13
N TRP A 348 2.96 18.94 -4.86
CA TRP A 348 3.52 17.92 -5.76
C TRP A 348 2.84 17.91 -7.12
N THR A 349 1.52 18.02 -7.14
CA THR A 349 0.74 18.13 -8.37
C THR A 349 1.16 19.36 -9.19
N GLU A 350 1.33 20.52 -8.55
CA GLU A 350 1.82 21.73 -9.20
C GLU A 350 3.25 21.54 -9.76
N ILE A 351 4.17 20.99 -8.96
CA ILE A 351 5.56 20.78 -9.35
C ILE A 351 5.66 19.88 -10.57
N ARG A 352 4.92 18.75 -10.58
CA ARG A 352 4.97 17.79 -11.69
C ARG A 352 4.18 18.22 -12.92
N SER A 353 3.23 19.15 -12.81
CA SER A 353 2.50 19.68 -13.98
C SER A 353 3.41 20.35 -15.01
N GLY A 354 4.63 20.72 -14.62
CA GLY A 354 5.68 21.17 -15.54
C GLY A 354 6.38 20.09 -16.35
N MET A 355 5.99 18.81 -16.19
CA MET A 355 6.44 17.71 -17.05
C MET A 355 5.64 17.75 -18.35
N GLN A 356 6.23 18.25 -19.45
CA GLN A 356 5.69 18.22 -20.81
C GLN A 356 6.46 17.26 -21.69
#